data_2689887a590ab1d8ba8c4b1b57f367c3
#
_entry.id   2689887a590ab1d8ba8c4b1b57f367c3
#
_cell.length_a   1.000
_cell.length_b   1.000
_cell.length_c   1.000
_cell.angle_alpha   90.00
_cell.angle_beta   90.00
_cell.angle_gamma   90.00
#
_symmetry.space_group_name_H-M   'P 1'
#
loop_
_entity.id
_entity.type
_entity.pdbx_description
1 polymer ?
#
loop_
_entity_poly.entity_id
_entity_poly.type
_entity_poly.pdbx_seq_one_letter_code
_entity_poly.pdbx_strand_id
1 'polypeptide(L)'
;MIKLNADGFWEFSLAFYCKPQVAQALLALQDRRDADVNMLLAICWLATLGYELPTSGLIDIDAAVKPWRDKVVKPLREVRRRVKGDFIDEIGKLDQQSLHHTLLGAELDCERVSQRQITLAAEPHCGRLLAMPARELALPVMRAYLDLLPRETTSNEPDPQDAVDIASILNLL
;
A
#
# COMPACT_ATOMS: atom_id res chain seq x y z
N MET A 1 -16.04 -19.41 6.80
CA MET A 1 -15.08 -18.27 6.82
C MET A 1 -14.25 -18.37 5.55
N ILE A 2 -14.21 -17.31 4.77
CA ILE A 2 -13.41 -17.25 3.55
C ILE A 2 -11.93 -17.24 3.97
N LYS A 3 -11.10 -17.96 3.22
CA LYS A 3 -9.67 -18.00 3.44
C LYS A 3 -8.99 -17.36 2.23
N LEU A 4 -8.36 -16.21 2.46
CA LEU A 4 -7.62 -15.49 1.44
C LEU A 4 -6.19 -16.04 1.30
N ASN A 5 -5.63 -15.96 0.10
CA ASN A 5 -4.27 -16.43 -0.17
C ASN A 5 -3.26 -15.28 -0.06
N ALA A 6 -2.51 -15.21 1.03
CA ALA A 6 -1.51 -14.16 1.24
C ALA A 6 -0.35 -14.19 0.22
N ASP A 7 0.04 -15.38 -0.26
CA ASP A 7 1.05 -15.48 -1.31
C ASP A 7 0.50 -14.98 -2.66
N GLY A 8 -0.78 -15.26 -2.94
CA GLY A 8 -1.47 -14.68 -4.11
C GLY A 8 -1.57 -13.15 -4.04
N PHE A 9 -1.77 -12.56 -2.85
CA PHE A 9 -1.71 -11.11 -2.68
C PHE A 9 -0.29 -10.57 -2.96
N TRP A 10 0.75 -11.25 -2.46
CA TRP A 10 2.13 -10.86 -2.73
C TRP A 10 2.48 -10.90 -4.22
N GLU A 11 2.12 -12.00 -4.91
CA GLU A 11 2.32 -12.15 -6.36
C GLU A 11 1.59 -11.07 -7.17
N PHE A 12 0.32 -10.81 -6.82
CA PHE A 12 -0.43 -9.69 -7.41
C PHE A 12 0.27 -8.36 -7.21
N SER A 13 0.73 -8.09 -5.99
CA SER A 13 1.39 -6.83 -5.64
C SER A 13 2.65 -6.61 -6.46
N LEU A 14 3.51 -7.62 -6.57
CA LEU A 14 4.72 -7.55 -7.39
C LEU A 14 4.40 -7.27 -8.87
N ALA A 15 3.47 -8.04 -9.44
CA ALA A 15 3.08 -7.89 -10.84
C ALA A 15 2.42 -6.53 -11.12
N PHE A 16 1.59 -6.04 -10.21
CA PHE A 16 0.86 -4.81 -10.38
C PHE A 16 1.76 -3.59 -10.17
N TYR A 17 2.63 -3.62 -9.16
CA TYR A 17 3.60 -2.55 -8.86
C TYR A 17 4.69 -2.43 -9.94
N CYS A 18 5.01 -3.48 -10.69
CA CYS A 18 5.93 -3.41 -11.82
C CYS A 18 5.46 -2.52 -12.97
N LYS A 19 4.17 -2.15 -13.01
CA LYS A 19 3.64 -1.19 -14.01
C LYS A 19 4.07 0.23 -13.61
N PRO A 20 4.87 0.96 -14.44
CA PRO A 20 5.47 2.23 -14.00
C PRO A 20 4.45 3.28 -13.55
N GLN A 21 3.30 3.38 -14.23
CA GLN A 21 2.24 4.33 -13.89
C GLN A 21 1.61 4.00 -12.53
N VAL A 22 1.45 2.71 -12.20
CA VAL A 22 0.92 2.25 -10.90
C VAL A 22 1.91 2.60 -9.79
N ALA A 23 3.18 2.24 -9.95
CA ALA A 23 4.21 2.54 -8.95
C ALA A 23 4.31 4.03 -8.66
N GLN A 24 4.32 4.86 -9.71
CA GLN A 24 4.38 6.32 -9.58
C GLN A 24 3.18 6.88 -8.80
N ALA A 25 1.97 6.45 -9.14
CA ALA A 25 0.75 6.92 -8.48
C ALA A 25 0.66 6.45 -7.01
N LEU A 26 1.02 5.19 -6.72
CA LEU A 26 1.07 4.67 -5.36
C LEU A 26 2.07 5.43 -4.48
N LEU A 27 3.28 5.71 -5.00
CA LEU A 27 4.29 6.48 -4.29
C LEU A 27 3.86 7.94 -4.11
N ALA A 28 3.21 8.55 -5.10
CA ALA A 28 2.66 9.90 -4.98
C ALA A 28 1.62 10.00 -3.85
N LEU A 29 0.70 9.03 -3.75
CA LEU A 29 -0.27 8.95 -2.66
C LEU A 29 0.41 8.69 -1.30
N GLN A 30 1.43 7.85 -1.26
CA GLN A 30 2.21 7.61 -0.04
C GLN A 30 2.90 8.90 0.44
N ASP A 31 3.58 9.63 -0.46
CA ASP A 31 4.37 10.79 -0.08
C ASP A 31 3.48 12.01 0.27
N ARG A 32 2.33 12.19 -0.40
CA ARG A 32 1.41 13.31 -0.19
C ARG A 32 0.39 13.07 0.91
N ARG A 33 -0.10 11.83 1.06
CA ARG A 33 -1.20 11.48 1.95
C ARG A 33 -0.82 10.54 3.09
N ASP A 34 0.46 10.18 3.21
CA ASP A 34 0.95 9.11 4.12
C ASP A 34 0.19 7.78 3.93
N ALA A 35 -0.32 7.55 2.70
CA ALA A 35 -1.06 6.34 2.39
C ALA A 35 -0.16 5.11 2.44
N ASP A 36 -0.67 4.02 3.02
CA ASP A 36 0.01 2.73 3.00
C ASP A 36 -0.17 2.07 1.63
N VAL A 37 0.93 1.89 0.89
CA VAL A 37 0.93 1.25 -0.42
C VAL A 37 0.34 -0.16 -0.35
N ASN A 38 0.60 -0.92 0.72
CA ASN A 38 0.03 -2.26 0.88
C ASN A 38 -1.48 -2.24 1.08
N MET A 39 -2.04 -1.20 1.72
CA MET A 39 -3.49 -1.00 1.81
C MET A 39 -4.10 -0.70 0.45
N LEU A 40 -3.49 0.19 -0.34
CA LEU A 40 -3.95 0.51 -1.70
C LEU A 40 -3.90 -0.72 -2.62
N LEU A 41 -2.82 -1.50 -2.54
CA LEU A 41 -2.68 -2.76 -3.28
C LEU A 41 -3.70 -3.81 -2.83
N ALA A 42 -4.00 -3.90 -1.53
CA ALA A 42 -5.01 -4.82 -1.00
C ALA A 42 -6.41 -4.50 -1.52
N ILE A 43 -6.78 -3.20 -1.58
CA ILE A 43 -8.04 -2.75 -2.15
C ILE A 43 -8.16 -3.21 -3.62
N CYS A 44 -7.10 -3.01 -4.41
CA CYS A 44 -7.06 -3.48 -5.79
C CYS A 44 -7.18 -5.01 -5.88
N TRP A 45 -6.40 -5.73 -5.10
CA TRP A 45 -6.39 -7.19 -5.12
C TRP A 45 -7.74 -7.79 -4.74
N LEU A 46 -8.36 -7.34 -3.64
CA LEU A 46 -9.68 -7.80 -3.22
C LEU A 46 -10.75 -7.51 -4.28
N ALA A 47 -10.67 -6.36 -4.93
CA ALA A 47 -11.56 -6.02 -6.04
C ALA A 47 -11.38 -6.96 -7.25
N THR A 48 -10.16 -7.41 -7.58
CA THR A 48 -9.93 -8.41 -8.64
C THR A 48 -10.51 -9.77 -8.29
N LEU A 49 -10.64 -10.08 -7.00
CA LEU A 49 -11.31 -11.28 -6.51
C LEU A 49 -12.83 -11.12 -6.43
N GLY A 50 -13.38 -9.93 -6.76
CA GLY A 50 -14.81 -9.64 -6.69
C GLY A 50 -15.33 -9.28 -5.30
N TYR A 51 -14.44 -9.00 -4.34
CA TYR A 51 -14.85 -8.58 -2.99
C TYR A 51 -14.99 -7.06 -2.90
N GLU A 52 -16.14 -6.62 -2.40
CA GLU A 52 -16.34 -5.25 -1.92
C GLU A 52 -15.89 -5.17 -0.46
N LEU A 53 -14.97 -4.26 -0.16
CA LEU A 53 -14.50 -4.03 1.20
C LEU A 53 -15.29 -2.86 1.81
N PRO A 54 -16.07 -3.08 2.90
CA PRO A 54 -16.79 -2.00 3.55
C PRO A 54 -15.84 -1.06 4.30
N THR A 55 -16.26 0.17 4.55
CA THR A 55 -15.45 1.16 5.31
C THR A 55 -15.04 0.66 6.69
N SER A 56 -15.92 -0.08 7.39
CA SER A 56 -15.57 -0.72 8.67
C SER A 56 -14.40 -1.71 8.50
N GLY A 57 -14.39 -2.48 7.41
CA GLY A 57 -13.29 -3.38 7.09
C GLY A 57 -11.97 -2.64 6.84
N LEU A 58 -12.01 -1.48 6.15
CA LEU A 58 -10.81 -0.63 6.01
C LEU A 58 -10.23 -0.20 7.35
N ILE A 59 -11.10 0.24 8.27
CA ILE A 59 -10.70 0.69 9.61
C ILE A 59 -10.06 -0.47 10.40
N ASP A 60 -10.70 -1.63 10.38
CA ASP A 60 -10.23 -2.80 11.11
C ASP A 60 -8.89 -3.32 10.56
N ILE A 61 -8.73 -3.36 9.24
CA ILE A 61 -7.48 -3.77 8.58
C ILE A 61 -6.37 -2.77 8.88
N ASP A 62 -6.64 -1.45 8.74
CA ASP A 62 -5.63 -0.43 9.04
C ASP A 62 -5.19 -0.49 10.51
N ALA A 63 -6.13 -0.64 11.44
CA ALA A 63 -5.84 -0.79 12.87
C ALA A 63 -4.96 -2.02 13.16
N ALA A 64 -5.20 -3.13 12.47
CA ALA A 64 -4.42 -4.37 12.64
C ALA A 64 -2.96 -4.22 12.18
N VAL A 65 -2.70 -3.50 11.08
CA VAL A 65 -1.35 -3.37 10.51
C VAL A 65 -0.60 -2.14 11.01
N LYS A 66 -1.30 -1.12 11.49
CA LYS A 66 -0.73 0.16 11.93
C LYS A 66 0.44 0.03 12.91
N PRO A 67 0.39 -0.81 13.96
CA PRO A 67 1.51 -0.94 14.90
C PRO A 67 2.80 -1.44 14.24
N TRP A 68 2.68 -2.40 13.32
CA TRP A 68 3.81 -2.94 12.57
C TRP A 68 4.35 -1.92 11.56
N ARG A 69 3.46 -1.31 10.77
CA ARG A 69 3.81 -0.25 9.82
C ARG A 69 4.58 0.87 10.48
N ASP A 70 4.06 1.42 11.59
CA ASP A 70 4.61 2.62 12.20
C ASP A 70 5.89 2.34 13.00
N LYS A 71 6.02 1.14 13.62
CA LYS A 71 7.16 0.81 14.48
C LYS A 71 8.30 0.07 13.78
N VAL A 72 8.03 -0.54 12.62
CA VAL A 72 9.01 -1.36 11.90
C VAL A 72 9.21 -0.88 10.47
N VAL A 73 8.15 -0.87 9.64
CA VAL A 73 8.28 -0.60 8.20
C VAL A 73 8.74 0.84 7.94
N LYS A 74 8.04 1.83 8.52
CA LYS A 74 8.38 3.25 8.31
C LYS A 74 9.79 3.59 8.80
N PRO A 75 10.22 3.22 10.03
CA PRO A 75 11.60 3.46 10.49
C PRO A 75 12.66 2.80 9.60
N LEU A 76 12.43 1.56 9.15
CA LEU A 76 13.37 0.87 8.28
C LEU A 76 13.51 1.56 6.91
N ARG A 77 12.38 2.00 6.34
CA ARG A 77 12.34 2.80 5.10
C ARG A 77 13.12 4.11 5.26
N GLU A 78 12.97 4.78 6.40
CA GLU A 78 13.69 6.01 6.70
C GLU A 78 15.19 5.78 6.77
N VAL A 79 15.64 4.75 7.48
CA VAL A 79 17.07 4.36 7.54
C VAL A 79 17.61 4.08 6.13
N ARG A 80 16.90 3.31 5.32
CA ARG A 80 17.31 3.03 3.93
C ARG A 80 17.41 4.30 3.08
N ARG A 81 16.45 5.21 3.20
CA ARG A 81 16.46 6.50 2.47
C ARG A 81 17.67 7.35 2.85
N ARG A 82 18.00 7.42 4.13
CA ARG A 82 19.19 8.14 4.64
C ARG A 82 20.49 7.49 4.13
N VAL A 83 20.63 6.20 4.25
CA VAL A 83 21.81 5.48 3.73
C VAL A 83 22.01 5.74 2.23
N LYS A 84 20.93 5.87 1.46
CA LYS A 84 21.01 6.16 0.02
C LYS A 84 21.53 7.59 -0.27
N GLY A 85 21.21 8.58 0.58
CA GLY A 85 21.45 9.99 0.31
C GLY A 85 22.63 10.61 1.08
N ASP A 86 22.79 10.28 2.37
CA ASP A 86 23.47 11.16 3.30
C ASP A 86 24.89 10.72 3.70
N PHE A 87 25.31 9.49 3.42
CA PHE A 87 26.53 8.91 4.01
C PHE A 87 27.58 8.44 3.01
N ILE A 88 27.53 8.90 1.75
CA ILE A 88 28.44 8.39 0.70
C ILE A 88 29.90 8.79 0.97
N ASP A 89 30.13 9.95 1.58
CA ASP A 89 31.47 10.46 1.86
C ASP A 89 32.12 9.79 3.06
N GLU A 90 31.30 9.31 4.02
CA GLU A 90 31.78 8.66 5.24
C GLU A 90 32.08 7.18 5.07
N ILE A 91 31.26 6.45 4.28
CA ILE A 91 31.39 4.98 4.17
C ILE A 91 31.84 4.52 2.78
N GLY A 92 31.88 5.40 1.79
CA GLY A 92 32.21 5.08 0.42
C GLY A 92 31.08 4.40 -0.36
N LYS A 93 31.15 4.53 -1.68
CA LYS A 93 30.07 4.13 -2.59
C LYS A 93 29.72 2.64 -2.55
N LEU A 94 30.74 1.77 -2.42
CA LEU A 94 30.52 0.31 -2.44
C LEU A 94 29.78 -0.15 -1.19
N ASP A 95 30.20 0.30 -0.01
CA ASP A 95 29.58 -0.05 1.25
C ASP A 95 28.17 0.54 1.36
N GLN A 96 27.98 1.79 0.88
CA GLN A 96 26.68 2.39 0.79
C GLN A 96 25.71 1.57 -0.09
N GLN A 97 26.14 1.13 -1.27
CA GLN A 97 25.31 0.32 -2.16
C GLN A 97 24.97 -1.04 -1.54
N SER A 98 25.95 -1.70 -0.92
CA SER A 98 25.75 -2.98 -0.25
C SER A 98 24.75 -2.87 0.91
N LEU A 99 24.93 -1.86 1.76
CA LEU A 99 24.03 -1.62 2.89
C LEU A 99 22.62 -1.22 2.43
N HIS A 100 22.51 -0.35 1.42
CA HIS A 100 21.23 0.02 0.83
C HIS A 100 20.47 -1.20 0.29
N HIS A 101 21.18 -2.13 -0.40
CA HIS A 101 20.56 -3.36 -0.92
C HIS A 101 20.08 -4.28 0.20
N THR A 102 20.86 -4.44 1.27
CA THR A 102 20.47 -5.23 2.44
C THR A 102 19.23 -4.64 3.13
N LEU A 103 19.20 -3.33 3.33
CA LEU A 103 18.05 -2.63 3.93
C LEU A 103 16.80 -2.73 3.05
N LEU A 104 16.95 -2.65 1.72
CA LEU A 104 15.84 -2.84 0.79
C LEU A 104 15.25 -4.25 0.90
N GLY A 105 16.09 -5.28 0.98
CA GLY A 105 15.63 -6.66 1.19
C GLY A 105 14.85 -6.82 2.49
N ALA A 106 15.38 -6.28 3.59
CA ALA A 106 14.72 -6.32 4.89
C ALA A 106 13.37 -5.54 4.89
N GLU A 107 13.30 -4.39 4.20
CA GLU A 107 12.04 -3.64 4.04
C GLU A 107 11.00 -4.47 3.28
N LEU A 108 11.37 -5.12 2.18
CA LEU A 108 10.46 -5.99 1.42
C LEU A 108 9.96 -7.18 2.25
N ASP A 109 10.81 -7.79 3.08
CA ASP A 109 10.39 -8.85 4.00
C ASP A 109 9.38 -8.33 5.03
N CYS A 110 9.59 -7.12 5.57
CA CYS A 110 8.65 -6.48 6.48
C CYS A 110 7.32 -6.12 5.79
N GLU A 111 7.34 -5.70 4.54
CA GLU A 111 6.12 -5.45 3.76
C GLU A 111 5.35 -6.74 3.47
N ARG A 112 6.03 -7.85 3.21
CA ARG A 112 5.40 -9.17 3.08
C ARG A 112 4.70 -9.61 4.37
N VAL A 113 5.26 -9.29 5.54
CA VAL A 113 4.57 -9.48 6.83
C VAL A 113 3.33 -8.61 6.93
N SER A 114 3.41 -7.32 6.53
CA SER A 114 2.23 -6.43 6.49
C SER A 114 1.12 -7.01 5.62
N GLN A 115 1.45 -7.52 4.43
CA GLN A 115 0.46 -8.11 3.52
C GLN A 115 -0.21 -9.36 4.09
N ARG A 116 0.51 -10.19 4.83
CA ARG A 116 -0.11 -11.32 5.56
C ARG A 116 -1.08 -10.85 6.63
N GLN A 117 -0.71 -9.81 7.40
CA GLN A 117 -1.61 -9.24 8.41
C GLN A 117 -2.86 -8.63 7.77
N ILE A 118 -2.70 -7.88 6.66
CA ILE A 118 -3.82 -7.34 5.88
C ILE A 118 -4.75 -8.47 5.42
N THR A 119 -4.18 -9.54 4.84
CA THR A 119 -4.95 -10.69 4.35
C THR A 119 -5.80 -11.31 5.46
N LEU A 120 -5.20 -11.59 6.61
CA LEU A 120 -5.89 -12.16 7.77
C LEU A 120 -6.99 -11.23 8.31
N ALA A 121 -6.70 -9.93 8.40
CA ALA A 121 -7.66 -8.94 8.87
C ALA A 121 -8.81 -8.70 7.87
N ALA A 122 -8.59 -8.92 6.57
CA ALA A 122 -9.61 -8.77 5.54
C ALA A 122 -10.60 -9.93 5.48
N GLU A 123 -10.21 -11.15 5.86
CA GLU A 123 -11.05 -12.36 5.77
C GLU A 123 -12.47 -12.20 6.36
N PRO A 124 -12.67 -11.62 7.54
CA PRO A 124 -14.00 -11.43 8.12
C PRO A 124 -14.90 -10.49 7.32
N HIS A 125 -14.31 -9.60 6.52
CA HIS A 125 -15.01 -8.59 5.73
C HIS A 125 -15.31 -9.02 4.30
N CYS A 126 -14.74 -10.13 3.84
CA CYS A 126 -14.95 -10.70 2.51
C CYS A 126 -16.17 -11.63 2.52
N GLY A 127 -17.37 -11.04 2.50
CA GLY A 127 -18.60 -11.84 2.62
C GLY A 127 -19.31 -12.11 1.30
N ARG A 128 -19.27 -11.20 0.34
CA ARG A 128 -20.05 -11.24 -0.88
C ARG A 128 -19.15 -11.08 -2.10
N LEU A 129 -19.26 -12.01 -3.04
CA LEU A 129 -18.70 -11.87 -4.38
C LEU A 129 -19.68 -11.09 -5.27
N LEU A 130 -19.15 -10.07 -5.94
CA LEU A 130 -19.88 -9.24 -6.87
C LEU A 130 -19.35 -9.45 -8.29
N ALA A 131 -20.26 -9.66 -9.24
CA ALA A 131 -19.95 -9.74 -10.67
C ALA A 131 -19.86 -8.32 -11.26
N MET A 132 -18.92 -7.52 -10.75
CA MET A 132 -18.64 -6.15 -11.19
C MET A 132 -17.18 -6.04 -11.61
N PRO A 133 -16.84 -5.10 -12.53
CA PRO A 133 -15.45 -4.80 -12.85
C PRO A 133 -14.66 -4.40 -11.60
N ALA A 134 -13.44 -4.91 -11.46
CA ALA A 134 -12.58 -4.62 -10.30
C ALA A 134 -12.41 -3.12 -10.06
N ARG A 135 -12.28 -2.33 -11.12
CA ARG A 135 -12.20 -0.87 -11.05
C ARG A 135 -13.42 -0.25 -10.35
N GLU A 136 -14.62 -0.73 -10.61
CA GLU A 136 -15.85 -0.19 -10.02
C GLU A 136 -15.96 -0.55 -8.55
N LEU A 137 -15.45 -1.73 -8.16
CA LEU A 137 -15.36 -2.14 -6.76
C LEU A 137 -14.27 -1.35 -5.99
N ALA A 138 -13.09 -1.17 -6.58
CA ALA A 138 -11.97 -0.53 -5.91
C ALA A 138 -12.12 0.99 -5.75
N LEU A 139 -12.75 1.69 -6.70
CA LEU A 139 -12.84 3.15 -6.71
C LEU A 139 -13.46 3.77 -5.44
N PRO A 140 -14.66 3.35 -5.01
CA PRO A 140 -15.27 3.90 -3.79
C PRO A 140 -14.45 3.57 -2.54
N VAL A 141 -13.83 2.38 -2.50
CA VAL A 141 -13.03 1.91 -1.37
C VAL A 141 -11.72 2.70 -1.26
N MET A 142 -11.03 2.98 -2.38
CA MET A 142 -9.85 3.84 -2.38
C MET A 142 -10.14 5.25 -1.90
N ARG A 143 -11.25 5.85 -2.37
CA ARG A 143 -11.68 7.16 -1.90
C ARG A 143 -11.95 7.17 -0.40
N ALA A 144 -12.72 6.20 0.09
CA ALA A 144 -12.99 6.06 1.51
C ALA A 144 -11.71 5.88 2.33
N TYR A 145 -10.73 5.12 1.83
CA TYR A 145 -9.44 4.97 2.50
C TYR A 145 -8.68 6.30 2.60
N LEU A 146 -8.58 7.06 1.51
CA LEU A 146 -7.91 8.37 1.53
C LEU A 146 -8.63 9.40 2.41
N ASP A 147 -9.96 9.30 2.55
CA ASP A 147 -10.74 10.16 3.44
C ASP A 147 -10.52 9.85 4.94
N LEU A 148 -10.05 8.64 5.28
CA LEU A 148 -9.67 8.26 6.63
C LEU A 148 -8.26 8.77 7.01
N LEU A 149 -7.43 9.14 6.04
CA LEU A 149 -6.07 9.60 6.28
C LEU A 149 -6.03 11.08 6.67
N PRO A 150 -5.02 11.51 7.48
CA PRO A 150 -4.81 12.91 7.79
C PRO A 150 -4.66 13.75 6.51
N ARG A 151 -5.18 14.96 6.53
CA ARG A 151 -4.98 15.95 5.47
C ARG A 151 -4.03 17.03 5.95
N GLU A 152 -3.02 17.37 5.16
CA GLU A 152 -2.09 18.46 5.50
C GLU A 152 -2.72 19.85 5.35
N THR A 153 -3.82 19.96 4.61
CA THR A 153 -4.50 21.24 4.36
C THR A 153 -5.75 21.39 5.21
N THR A 154 -6.03 22.62 5.64
CA THR A 154 -7.27 23.03 6.33
C THR A 154 -8.50 23.01 5.42
N SER A 155 -8.34 22.72 4.12
CA SER A 155 -9.42 22.56 3.15
C SER A 155 -10.09 21.20 3.31
N ASN A 156 -11.42 21.21 3.42
CA ASN A 156 -12.22 19.98 3.40
C ASN A 156 -12.42 19.42 1.98
N GLU A 157 -11.90 20.09 0.95
CA GLU A 157 -12.03 19.63 -0.43
C GLU A 157 -11.02 18.51 -0.73
N PRO A 158 -11.45 17.48 -1.49
CA PRO A 158 -10.54 16.44 -1.98
C PRO A 158 -9.42 17.05 -2.83
N ASP A 159 -8.18 16.60 -2.65
CA ASP A 159 -7.09 17.00 -3.53
C ASP A 159 -7.38 16.48 -4.95
N PRO A 160 -7.45 17.35 -5.98
CA PRO A 160 -7.69 16.92 -7.36
C PRO A 160 -6.65 15.90 -7.85
N GLN A 161 -5.42 15.96 -7.33
CA GLN A 161 -4.35 15.03 -7.69
C GLN A 161 -4.61 13.61 -7.18
N ASP A 162 -5.30 13.46 -6.04
CA ASP A 162 -5.71 12.14 -5.54
C ASP A 162 -6.60 11.41 -6.55
N ALA A 163 -7.52 12.13 -7.20
CA ALA A 163 -8.38 11.55 -8.23
C ALA A 163 -7.60 11.11 -9.47
N VAL A 164 -6.57 11.86 -9.87
CA VAL A 164 -5.68 11.52 -11.01
C VAL A 164 -4.86 10.27 -10.67
N ASP A 165 -4.28 10.20 -9.47
CA ASP A 165 -3.48 9.05 -9.05
C ASP A 165 -4.33 7.78 -8.91
N ILE A 166 -5.52 7.88 -8.30
CA ILE A 166 -6.48 6.77 -8.25
C ILE A 166 -6.84 6.30 -9.67
N ALA A 167 -7.13 7.21 -10.59
CA ALA A 167 -7.47 6.85 -11.97
C ALA A 167 -6.30 6.15 -12.66
N SER A 168 -5.06 6.60 -12.44
CA SER A 168 -3.85 5.99 -13.01
C SER A 168 -3.65 4.55 -12.51
N ILE A 169 -3.96 4.27 -11.24
CA ILE A 169 -3.93 2.92 -10.67
C ILE A 169 -5.04 2.06 -11.27
N LEU A 170 -6.29 2.55 -11.22
CA LEU A 170 -7.46 1.75 -11.57
C LEU A 170 -7.65 1.52 -13.07
N ASN A 171 -7.05 2.33 -13.94
CA ASN A 171 -7.08 2.11 -15.39
C ASN A 171 -6.25 0.88 -15.81
N LEU A 172 -5.36 0.39 -14.95
CA LEU A 172 -4.51 -0.76 -15.19
C LEU A 172 -4.92 -2.00 -14.39
N LEU A 173 -6.00 -1.90 -13.59
CA LEU A 173 -6.60 -2.97 -12.83
C LEU A 173 -7.55 -3.80 -13.70
#